data_a2eb1b72f4caa0a14ddd1fadc963989f
#
_entry.id   a2eb1b72f4caa0a14ddd1fadc963989f
#
_cell.length_a   1.000
_cell.length_b   1.000
_cell.length_c   1.000
_cell.angle_alpha   90.00
_cell.angle_beta   90.00
_cell.angle_gamma   90.00
#
_symmetry.space_group_name_H-M   'P 1'
#
loop_
_entity.id
_entity.type
_entity.pdbx_description
1 polymer ?
#
loop_
_entity_poly.entity_id
_entity_poly.type
_entity_poly.pdbx_seq_one_letter_code
_entity_poly.pdbx_strand_id
1 'polypeptide(L)'
;MLRNTPASYKKEYPWLKEVDSLALANVQMHLESAFHKFFREPSAGFPRFKSKKSSRKSYTTNVVNGNIFLEGKYLKLPKMTAVRMKLHRPISEKWKLKSVTVSREPSGKYFASLLFCCENQTAEKRPAEKFIGIDFAMQGMCVFSTGKRAEYPMFYRNTEKKLAWEQRKLSRCQKGSQNYKKQKKRVALCHEKIRNQRKDFQHKLSASLAESFDAVCVEDLNLKGMAGGLHLGKGVHDNGYGLFLSMLEYKLEERGKYLIKVDRYFASSKICSVCGNKKEELSLSDRIYYCECGNRMDRDANAAVNIMNEGKRIFAECA
;
A
#
# COMPACT_ATOMS: atom_id res chain seq x y z
N MET A 1 27.06 17.84 -5.22
CA MET A 1 27.39 16.57 -5.93
C MET A 1 28.54 15.89 -5.24
N LEU A 2 28.41 14.61 -4.91
CA LEU A 2 29.53 13.83 -4.40
C LEU A 2 30.58 13.70 -5.51
N ARG A 3 31.79 14.22 -5.30
CA ARG A 3 32.87 14.23 -6.29
C ARG A 3 33.38 12.79 -6.59
N ASN A 4 33.21 11.86 -5.67
CA ASN A 4 33.71 10.48 -5.79
C ASN A 4 32.57 9.52 -6.10
N THR A 5 32.74 8.73 -7.15
CA THR A 5 31.83 7.66 -7.52
C THR A 5 32.19 6.34 -6.78
N PRO A 6 31.26 5.37 -6.64
CA PRO A 6 31.61 4.07 -6.07
C PRO A 6 32.75 3.37 -6.77
N ALA A 7 33.01 3.70 -8.04
CA ALA A 7 34.11 3.15 -8.81
C ALA A 7 35.48 3.59 -8.28
N SER A 8 35.64 4.84 -7.81
CA SER A 8 36.90 5.35 -7.27
C SER A 8 37.34 4.64 -6.00
N TYR A 9 36.38 4.17 -5.20
CA TYR A 9 36.63 3.45 -3.95
C TYR A 9 37.04 1.97 -4.15
N LYS A 10 36.91 1.41 -5.35
CA LYS A 10 37.29 -0.01 -5.62
C LYS A 10 38.78 -0.33 -5.49
N LYS A 11 39.65 0.70 -5.54
CA LYS A 11 41.08 0.56 -5.27
C LYS A 11 41.34 0.38 -3.77
N GLU A 12 40.68 1.17 -2.96
CA GLU A 12 40.82 1.19 -1.49
C GLU A 12 40.07 0.03 -0.84
N TYR A 13 38.87 -0.30 -1.39
CA TYR A 13 38.00 -1.39 -0.90
C TYR A 13 37.79 -2.48 -1.97
N PRO A 14 38.72 -3.44 -2.11
CA PRO A 14 38.69 -4.45 -3.19
C PRO A 14 37.40 -5.30 -3.22
N TRP A 15 36.76 -5.53 -2.06
CA TRP A 15 35.48 -6.26 -1.96
C TRP A 15 34.34 -5.62 -2.75
N LEU A 16 34.41 -4.31 -3.05
CA LEU A 16 33.43 -3.64 -3.92
C LEU A 16 33.43 -4.17 -5.35
N LYS A 17 34.49 -4.84 -5.78
CA LYS A 17 34.56 -5.49 -7.12
C LYS A 17 33.64 -6.73 -7.21
N GLU A 18 33.29 -7.34 -6.08
CA GLU A 18 32.37 -8.48 -6.00
C GLU A 18 30.92 -8.03 -6.16
N VAL A 19 30.62 -6.75 -5.85
CA VAL A 19 29.29 -6.17 -5.91
C VAL A 19 29.01 -5.64 -7.32
N ASP A 20 27.76 -5.76 -7.76
CA ASP A 20 27.29 -5.18 -9.01
C ASP A 20 27.48 -3.65 -9.02
N SER A 21 28.19 -3.15 -10.04
CA SER A 21 28.53 -1.72 -10.16
C SER A 21 27.30 -0.83 -10.30
N LEU A 22 26.25 -1.30 -11.00
CA LEU A 22 25.01 -0.55 -11.14
C LEU A 22 24.20 -0.51 -9.84
N ALA A 23 24.26 -1.57 -9.04
CA ALA A 23 23.69 -1.55 -7.71
C ALA A 23 24.39 -0.52 -6.80
N LEU A 24 25.72 -0.39 -6.89
CA LEU A 24 26.48 0.63 -6.17
C LEU A 24 26.12 2.05 -6.65
N ALA A 25 25.99 2.27 -7.97
CA ALA A 25 25.56 3.54 -8.52
C ALA A 25 24.17 3.94 -8.03
N ASN A 26 23.22 3.00 -7.97
CA ASN A 26 21.88 3.24 -7.40
C ASN A 26 21.94 3.64 -5.92
N VAL A 27 22.85 3.09 -5.13
CA VAL A 27 23.03 3.49 -3.72
C VAL A 27 23.48 4.94 -3.63
N GLN A 28 24.40 5.38 -4.48
CA GLN A 28 24.85 6.78 -4.55
C GLN A 28 23.68 7.70 -4.92
N MET A 29 22.92 7.38 -5.96
CA MET A 29 21.73 8.15 -6.38
C MET A 29 20.68 8.27 -5.27
N HIS A 30 20.45 7.18 -4.52
CA HIS A 30 19.53 7.22 -3.38
C HIS A 30 20.03 8.11 -2.25
N LEU A 31 21.34 8.13 -2.00
CA LEU A 31 21.94 9.02 -1.01
C LEU A 31 21.79 10.49 -1.42
N GLU A 32 22.13 10.81 -2.66
CA GLU A 32 21.96 12.15 -3.23
C GLU A 32 20.49 12.62 -3.14
N SER A 33 19.56 11.76 -3.55
CA SER A 33 18.13 12.05 -3.45
C SER A 33 17.66 12.29 -2.01
N ALA A 34 18.21 11.55 -1.03
CA ALA A 34 17.88 11.74 0.38
C ALA A 34 18.38 13.09 0.90
N PHE A 35 19.59 13.54 0.49
CA PHE A 35 20.10 14.86 0.86
C PHE A 35 19.35 15.97 0.13
N HIS A 36 19.05 15.83 -1.15
CA HIS A 36 18.21 16.80 -1.87
C HIS A 36 16.86 17.00 -1.19
N LYS A 37 16.22 15.90 -0.76
CA LYS A 37 14.98 15.99 -0.02
C LYS A 37 15.14 16.71 1.32
N PHE A 38 16.19 16.42 2.06
CA PHE A 38 16.50 17.10 3.33
C PHE A 38 16.65 18.61 3.16
N PHE A 39 17.34 19.06 2.10
CA PHE A 39 17.55 20.50 1.86
C PHE A 39 16.33 21.22 1.28
N ARG A 40 15.43 20.50 0.60
CA ARG A 40 14.24 21.11 -0.02
C ARG A 40 13.00 21.12 0.87
N GLU A 41 12.84 20.10 1.71
CA GLU A 41 11.64 19.91 2.51
C GLU A 41 11.95 20.13 3.99
N PRO A 42 11.46 21.22 4.63
CA PRO A 42 11.73 21.51 6.05
C PRO A 42 11.27 20.38 7.00
N SER A 43 10.24 19.62 6.60
CA SER A 43 9.73 18.47 7.37
C SER A 43 10.57 17.20 7.22
N ALA A 44 11.51 17.15 6.27
CA ALA A 44 12.38 16.00 6.08
C ALA A 44 13.52 16.03 7.07
N GLY A 45 13.65 14.97 7.88
CA GLY A 45 14.78 14.82 8.79
C GLY A 45 16.08 14.48 8.06
N PHE A 46 17.21 14.70 8.75
CA PHE A 46 18.55 14.35 8.23
C PHE A 46 18.61 12.87 7.81
N PRO A 47 19.23 12.53 6.66
CA PRO A 47 19.34 11.15 6.19
C PRO A 47 20.03 10.25 7.21
N ARG A 48 19.37 9.16 7.61
CA ARG A 48 19.91 8.23 8.60
C ARG A 48 20.66 7.09 7.93
N PHE A 49 21.80 6.71 8.50
CA PHE A 49 22.59 5.59 8.05
C PHE A 49 21.81 4.26 8.17
N LYS A 50 21.71 3.51 7.09
CA LYS A 50 21.04 2.22 7.07
C LYS A 50 21.96 1.12 7.60
N SER A 51 21.72 0.64 8.80
CA SER A 51 22.51 -0.45 9.38
C SER A 51 22.09 -1.82 8.85
N LYS A 52 23.04 -2.76 8.80
CA LYS A 52 22.79 -4.16 8.43
C LYS A 52 21.77 -4.86 9.34
N LYS A 53 21.61 -4.39 10.60
CA LYS A 53 20.72 -4.99 11.59
C LYS A 53 19.27 -4.55 11.45
N SER A 54 19.02 -3.30 11.08
CA SER A 54 17.69 -2.66 11.15
C SER A 54 17.06 -2.34 9.80
N SER A 55 17.85 -2.26 8.72
CA SER A 55 17.34 -1.85 7.42
C SER A 55 16.72 -3.00 6.61
N ARG A 56 15.76 -2.63 5.75
CA ARG A 56 15.23 -3.54 4.73
C ARG A 56 16.35 -4.00 3.81
N LYS A 57 16.47 -5.30 3.62
CA LYS A 57 17.52 -5.90 2.78
C LYS A 57 17.04 -5.92 1.33
N SER A 58 17.40 -4.91 0.57
CA SER A 58 17.10 -4.84 -0.85
C SER A 58 18.17 -4.04 -1.59
N TYR A 59 18.37 -4.37 -2.85
CA TYR A 59 19.16 -3.59 -3.79
C TYR A 59 18.48 -3.55 -5.16
N THR A 60 18.72 -2.49 -5.91
CA THR A 60 18.21 -2.31 -7.26
C THR A 60 19.38 -2.27 -8.23
N THR A 61 19.23 -2.93 -9.36
CA THR A 61 20.19 -2.91 -10.46
C THR A 61 19.47 -2.64 -11.78
N ASN A 62 20.12 -1.90 -12.68
CA ASN A 62 19.54 -1.46 -13.94
C ASN A 62 19.98 -2.37 -15.09
N VAL A 63 19.15 -2.46 -16.11
CA VAL A 63 19.50 -3.17 -17.36
C VAL A 63 20.32 -2.25 -18.24
N VAL A 64 21.55 -2.67 -18.54
CA VAL A 64 22.47 -1.99 -19.46
C VAL A 64 23.16 -3.07 -20.30
N ASN A 65 23.13 -2.93 -21.62
CA ASN A 65 23.82 -3.84 -22.56
C ASN A 65 23.52 -5.33 -22.30
N GLY A 66 22.27 -5.68 -21.96
CA GLY A 66 21.87 -7.08 -21.78
C GLY A 66 22.43 -7.77 -20.53
N ASN A 67 22.97 -7.03 -19.56
CA ASN A 67 23.54 -7.58 -18.32
C ASN A 67 22.51 -8.30 -17.42
N ILE A 68 21.22 -8.07 -17.63
CA ILE A 68 20.10 -8.70 -16.93
C ILE A 68 19.10 -9.19 -17.97
N PHE A 69 18.72 -10.44 -17.89
CA PHE A 69 17.70 -11.01 -18.77
C PHE A 69 16.93 -12.14 -18.09
N LEU A 70 15.79 -12.46 -18.70
CA LEU A 70 14.92 -13.55 -18.30
C LEU A 70 14.99 -14.65 -19.34
N GLU A 71 15.21 -15.87 -18.92
CA GLU A 71 15.19 -17.05 -19.78
C GLU A 71 14.30 -18.12 -19.13
N GLY A 72 13.09 -18.27 -19.65
CA GLY A 72 12.08 -19.14 -19.08
C GLY A 72 11.78 -18.82 -17.61
N LYS A 73 12.18 -19.71 -16.71
CA LYS A 73 11.99 -19.57 -15.25
C LYS A 73 13.25 -19.04 -14.54
N TYR A 74 14.25 -18.58 -15.28
CA TYR A 74 15.51 -18.11 -14.72
C TYR A 74 15.70 -16.62 -14.93
N LEU A 75 16.20 -15.97 -13.88
CA LEU A 75 16.61 -14.56 -13.90
C LEU A 75 18.15 -14.51 -13.82
N LYS A 76 18.77 -13.96 -14.84
CA LYS A 76 20.21 -13.66 -14.83
C LYS A 76 20.43 -12.27 -14.26
N LEU A 77 21.26 -12.17 -13.25
CA LEU A 77 21.70 -10.93 -12.62
C LEU A 77 23.22 -10.78 -12.74
N PRO A 78 23.76 -9.55 -12.72
CA PRO A 78 25.19 -9.31 -12.72
C PRO A 78 25.88 -9.99 -11.52
N LYS A 79 27.10 -10.49 -11.73
CA LYS A 79 27.93 -11.15 -10.71
C LYS A 79 27.33 -12.40 -10.06
N MET A 80 26.26 -12.97 -10.64
CA MET A 80 25.60 -14.16 -10.10
C MET A 80 25.33 -15.17 -11.22
N THR A 81 25.22 -16.44 -10.86
CA THR A 81 24.61 -17.46 -11.73
C THR A 81 23.15 -17.20 -11.93
N ALA A 82 22.53 -17.76 -12.98
CA ALA A 82 21.10 -17.63 -13.22
C ALA A 82 20.30 -18.24 -12.06
N VAL A 83 19.36 -17.50 -11.53
CA VAL A 83 18.55 -17.85 -10.36
C VAL A 83 17.17 -18.28 -10.80
N ARG A 84 16.74 -19.46 -10.40
CA ARG A 84 15.38 -19.94 -10.66
C ARG A 84 14.37 -19.11 -9.88
N MET A 85 13.33 -18.62 -10.56
CA MET A 85 12.24 -17.86 -9.95
C MET A 85 10.86 -18.38 -10.35
N LYS A 86 9.85 -18.02 -9.56
CA LYS A 86 8.44 -18.27 -9.86
C LYS A 86 7.81 -16.97 -10.39
N LEU A 87 7.54 -16.94 -11.68
CA LEU A 87 6.72 -15.86 -12.27
C LEU A 87 5.27 -16.02 -11.83
N HIS A 88 4.66 -14.95 -11.39
CA HIS A 88 3.25 -14.96 -10.95
C HIS A 88 2.28 -14.55 -12.07
N ARG A 89 2.79 -13.96 -13.16
CA ARG A 89 2.04 -13.61 -14.37
C ARG A 89 2.96 -13.65 -15.60
N PRO A 90 2.41 -13.88 -16.80
CA PRO A 90 3.20 -13.80 -18.03
C PRO A 90 3.74 -12.38 -18.24
N ILE A 91 4.87 -12.29 -18.92
CA ILE A 91 5.52 -11.05 -19.31
C ILE A 91 5.36 -10.93 -20.82
N SER A 92 4.86 -9.80 -21.29
CA SER A 92 4.74 -9.54 -22.73
C SER A 92 6.12 -9.31 -23.34
N GLU A 93 6.35 -9.86 -24.51
CA GLU A 93 7.59 -9.66 -25.29
C GLU A 93 7.79 -8.19 -25.72
N LYS A 94 6.71 -7.44 -25.83
CA LYS A 94 6.74 -6.01 -26.14
C LYS A 94 7.28 -5.14 -24.99
N TRP A 95 7.37 -5.68 -23.78
CA TRP A 95 7.79 -4.95 -22.60
C TRP A 95 9.30 -4.98 -22.43
N LYS A 96 9.92 -3.82 -22.32
CA LYS A 96 11.36 -3.67 -22.15
C LYS A 96 11.73 -3.60 -20.66
N LEU A 97 12.48 -4.61 -20.17
CA LEU A 97 12.98 -4.63 -18.79
C LEU A 97 13.95 -3.46 -18.57
N LYS A 98 13.74 -2.68 -17.50
CA LYS A 98 14.54 -1.49 -17.14
C LYS A 98 15.41 -1.71 -15.92
N SER A 99 14.84 -2.30 -14.88
CA SER A 99 15.58 -2.58 -13.64
C SER A 99 14.96 -3.74 -12.88
N VAL A 100 15.77 -4.30 -11.98
CA VAL A 100 15.36 -5.37 -11.06
C VAL A 100 15.71 -4.95 -9.64
N THR A 101 14.72 -5.01 -8.74
CA THR A 101 14.93 -4.84 -7.30
C THR A 101 14.81 -6.19 -6.61
N VAL A 102 15.91 -6.67 -6.07
CA VAL A 102 15.93 -7.90 -5.26
C VAL A 102 15.74 -7.52 -3.80
N SER A 103 14.84 -8.20 -3.12
CA SER A 103 14.57 -7.99 -1.70
C SER A 103 14.52 -9.30 -0.93
N ARG A 104 14.98 -9.27 0.32
CA ARG A 104 14.87 -10.38 1.26
C ARG A 104 13.92 -10.01 2.39
N GLU A 105 12.91 -10.82 2.56
CA GLU A 105 11.96 -10.67 3.67
C GLU A 105 12.49 -11.26 4.97
N PRO A 106 12.00 -10.82 6.13
CA PRO A 106 12.39 -11.37 7.44
C PRO A 106 12.08 -12.88 7.59
N SER A 107 11.14 -13.41 6.83
CA SER A 107 10.83 -14.85 6.73
C SER A 107 11.90 -15.66 6.04
N GLY A 108 12.88 -14.98 5.40
CA GLY A 108 13.97 -15.59 4.64
C GLY A 108 13.68 -15.80 3.15
N LYS A 109 12.46 -15.44 2.69
CA LYS A 109 12.10 -15.48 1.26
C LYS A 109 12.75 -14.33 0.50
N TYR A 110 13.08 -14.58 -0.76
CA TYR A 110 13.58 -13.58 -1.71
C TYR A 110 12.51 -13.27 -2.75
N PHE A 111 12.45 -12.01 -3.13
CA PHE A 111 11.56 -11.51 -4.18
C PHE A 111 12.36 -10.64 -5.15
N ALA A 112 12.02 -10.74 -6.43
CA ALA A 112 12.49 -9.85 -7.47
C ALA A 112 11.30 -9.03 -8.00
N SER A 113 11.41 -7.71 -7.90
CA SER A 113 10.48 -6.77 -8.54
C SER A 113 11.10 -6.34 -9.86
N LEU A 114 10.43 -6.66 -10.96
CA LEU A 114 10.87 -6.37 -12.32
C LEU A 114 10.14 -5.11 -12.79
N LEU A 115 10.91 -4.08 -13.16
CA LEU A 115 10.37 -2.85 -13.73
C LEU A 115 10.46 -2.92 -15.25
N PHE A 116 9.32 -2.83 -15.90
CA PHE A 116 9.24 -2.78 -17.36
C PHE A 116 8.82 -1.39 -17.84
N CYS A 117 9.28 -1.03 -19.02
CA CYS A 117 8.74 0.05 -19.82
C CYS A 117 7.85 -0.58 -20.90
N CYS A 118 6.64 -0.07 -21.02
CA CYS A 118 5.69 -0.42 -22.06
C CYS A 118 5.06 0.87 -22.59
N GLU A 119 4.40 0.78 -23.74
CA GLU A 119 3.55 1.86 -24.23
C GLU A 119 2.44 2.15 -23.21
N ASN A 120 1.96 3.38 -23.18
CA ASN A 120 0.88 3.77 -22.28
C ASN A 120 -0.36 2.92 -22.55
N GLN A 121 -0.80 2.19 -21.55
CA GLN A 121 -2.00 1.33 -21.62
C GLN A 121 -3.16 1.91 -20.79
N THR A 122 -3.00 3.12 -20.28
CA THR A 122 -4.07 3.78 -19.52
C THR A 122 -5.21 4.09 -20.48
N ALA A 123 -6.40 3.62 -20.15
CA ALA A 123 -7.58 3.91 -20.96
C ALA A 123 -7.92 5.42 -20.87
N GLU A 124 -8.44 5.95 -21.96
CA GLU A 124 -8.97 7.31 -21.95
C GLU A 124 -10.12 7.44 -20.94
N LYS A 125 -10.23 8.63 -20.36
CA LYS A 125 -11.30 8.94 -19.42
C LYS A 125 -12.66 8.84 -20.11
N ARG A 126 -13.59 8.13 -19.47
CA ARG A 126 -14.96 7.90 -19.99
C ARG A 126 -15.98 8.65 -19.14
N PRO A 127 -17.15 8.99 -19.70
CA PRO A 127 -18.28 9.46 -18.88
C PRO A 127 -18.57 8.47 -17.75
N ALA A 128 -18.88 9.00 -16.58
CA ALA A 128 -19.17 8.15 -15.43
C ALA A 128 -20.71 8.11 -15.21
N GLU A 129 -21.27 6.91 -15.25
CA GLU A 129 -22.69 6.67 -15.00
C GLU A 129 -22.93 5.97 -13.66
N LYS A 130 -22.06 4.97 -13.37
CA LYS A 130 -22.18 4.13 -12.17
C LYS A 130 -21.28 4.63 -11.06
N PHE A 131 -21.89 5.28 -10.07
CA PHE A 131 -21.20 5.79 -8.88
C PHE A 131 -21.42 4.87 -7.68
N ILE A 132 -20.42 4.79 -6.80
CA ILE A 132 -20.52 4.19 -5.47
C ILE A 132 -19.83 5.07 -4.44
N GLY A 133 -20.46 5.27 -3.28
CA GLY A 133 -19.87 5.91 -2.11
C GLY A 133 -19.34 4.87 -1.13
N ILE A 134 -18.25 5.18 -0.48
CA ILE A 134 -17.60 4.33 0.53
C ILE A 134 -17.37 5.16 1.80
N ASP A 135 -18.00 4.72 2.88
CA ASP A 135 -17.69 5.18 4.23
C ASP A 135 -16.74 4.18 4.91
N PHE A 136 -15.62 4.67 5.47
CA PHE A 136 -14.63 3.81 6.14
C PHE A 136 -15.02 3.54 7.59
N ALA A 137 -15.34 2.29 7.88
CA ALA A 137 -15.71 1.82 9.20
C ALA A 137 -14.56 1.10 9.91
N MET A 138 -14.42 1.32 11.22
CA MET A 138 -13.41 0.63 12.03
C MET A 138 -13.67 -0.87 12.14
N GLN A 139 -14.92 -1.29 12.07
CA GLN A 139 -15.34 -2.69 11.99
C GLN A 139 -15.78 -3.00 10.56
N GLY A 140 -15.19 -4.06 9.98
CA GLY A 140 -15.54 -4.51 8.64
C GLY A 140 -14.97 -3.68 7.49
N MET A 141 -14.03 -2.77 7.76
CA MET A 141 -13.29 -1.93 6.81
C MET A 141 -14.12 -0.81 6.18
N CYS A 142 -15.24 -1.07 5.52
CA CYS A 142 -16.07 -0.04 4.90
C CYS A 142 -17.51 -0.48 4.66
N VAL A 143 -18.38 0.51 4.52
CA VAL A 143 -19.78 0.39 4.14
C VAL A 143 -20.00 1.10 2.81
N PHE A 144 -20.76 0.50 1.92
CA PHE A 144 -21.07 1.03 0.61
C PHE A 144 -22.41 1.75 0.58
N SER A 145 -22.58 2.68 -0.34
CA SER A 145 -23.86 3.38 -0.56
C SER A 145 -25.01 2.43 -0.94
N THR A 146 -24.73 1.18 -1.28
CA THR A 146 -25.70 0.10 -1.48
C THR A 146 -26.20 -0.52 -0.16
N GLY A 147 -25.71 -0.08 1.00
CA GLY A 147 -25.95 -0.67 2.30
C GLY A 147 -25.13 -1.94 2.63
N LYS A 148 -24.40 -2.48 1.67
CA LYS A 148 -23.55 -3.65 1.90
C LYS A 148 -22.27 -3.26 2.65
N ARG A 149 -21.71 -4.21 3.41
CA ARG A 149 -20.41 -4.07 4.10
C ARG A 149 -19.34 -4.91 3.41
N ALA A 150 -18.08 -4.50 3.54
CA ALA A 150 -16.96 -5.21 2.90
C ALA A 150 -16.60 -6.56 3.54
N GLU A 151 -17.20 -6.91 4.69
CA GLU A 151 -16.98 -8.17 5.43
C GLU A 151 -15.50 -8.50 5.67
N TYR A 152 -14.69 -7.49 6.00
CA TYR A 152 -13.27 -7.66 6.25
C TYR A 152 -13.01 -8.59 7.44
N PRO A 153 -12.23 -9.70 7.28
CA PRO A 153 -12.09 -10.74 8.31
C PRO A 153 -11.19 -10.36 9.50
N MET A 154 -10.75 -9.11 9.65
CA MET A 154 -9.89 -8.64 10.76
C MET A 154 -8.65 -9.54 10.97
N PHE A 155 -7.87 -9.78 9.96
CA PHE A 155 -6.77 -10.75 9.93
C PHE A 155 -5.75 -10.60 11.06
N TYR A 156 -5.43 -9.38 11.47
CA TYR A 156 -4.55 -9.14 12.60
C TYR A 156 -5.18 -9.61 13.90
N ARG A 157 -6.42 -9.21 14.20
CA ARG A 157 -7.13 -9.57 15.44
C ARG A 157 -7.29 -11.08 15.57
N ASN A 158 -7.62 -11.76 14.48
CA ASN A 158 -7.75 -13.23 14.46
C ASN A 158 -6.41 -13.95 14.70
N THR A 159 -5.29 -13.31 14.36
CA THR A 159 -3.95 -13.91 14.54
C THR A 159 -3.23 -13.39 15.79
N GLU A 160 -3.76 -12.38 16.46
CA GLU A 160 -3.10 -11.66 17.56
C GLU A 160 -2.66 -12.57 18.72
N LYS A 161 -3.52 -13.47 19.17
CA LYS A 161 -3.19 -14.41 20.26
C LYS A 161 -1.98 -15.28 19.90
N LYS A 162 -1.95 -15.80 18.66
CA LYS A 162 -0.83 -16.60 18.14
C LYS A 162 0.45 -15.77 18.02
N LEU A 163 0.34 -14.55 17.47
CA LEU A 163 1.48 -13.65 17.34
C LEU A 163 2.09 -13.31 18.70
N ALA A 164 1.26 -12.94 19.67
CA ALA A 164 1.71 -12.65 21.04
C ALA A 164 2.39 -13.85 21.71
N TRP A 165 1.91 -15.07 21.47
CA TRP A 165 2.53 -16.29 21.99
C TRP A 165 3.91 -16.52 21.35
N GLU A 166 4.05 -16.39 20.04
CA GLU A 166 5.32 -16.52 19.35
C GLU A 166 6.33 -15.41 19.76
N GLN A 167 5.84 -14.19 20.02
CA GLN A 167 6.66 -13.08 20.51
C GLN A 167 7.15 -13.33 21.94
N ARG A 168 6.30 -13.85 22.84
CA ARG A 168 6.70 -14.24 24.21
C ARG A 168 7.76 -15.34 24.19
N LYS A 169 7.64 -16.33 23.29
CA LYS A 169 8.68 -17.34 23.10
C LYS A 169 9.99 -16.71 22.63
N LEU A 170 9.92 -15.77 21.68
CA LEU A 170 11.10 -15.07 21.19
C LEU A 170 11.82 -14.27 22.28
N SER A 171 11.08 -13.60 23.15
CA SER A 171 11.66 -12.82 24.26
C SER A 171 12.41 -13.66 25.27
N ARG A 172 12.04 -14.95 25.42
CA ARG A 172 12.71 -15.91 26.32
C ARG A 172 13.95 -16.55 25.70
N CYS A 173 14.16 -16.41 24.38
CA CYS A 173 15.33 -16.99 23.74
C CYS A 173 16.58 -16.12 23.94
N GLN A 174 17.74 -16.73 24.19
CA GLN A 174 19.02 -16.03 24.21
C GLN A 174 19.30 -15.38 22.86
N LYS A 175 19.48 -14.05 22.86
CA LYS A 175 19.78 -13.26 21.65
C LYS A 175 21.02 -13.81 20.91
N GLY A 176 20.89 -14.04 19.61
CA GLY A 176 21.96 -14.54 18.76
C GLY A 176 22.01 -16.07 18.65
N SER A 177 21.38 -16.83 19.54
CA SER A 177 21.32 -18.29 19.48
C SER A 177 20.59 -18.81 18.24
N GLN A 178 20.79 -20.08 17.90
CA GLN A 178 20.05 -20.73 16.80
C GLN A 178 18.54 -20.80 17.09
N ASN A 179 18.16 -21.03 18.36
CA ASN A 179 16.76 -21.02 18.77
C ASN A 179 16.13 -19.64 18.61
N TYR A 180 16.85 -18.55 18.95
CA TYR A 180 16.42 -17.19 18.70
C TYR A 180 16.19 -16.94 17.21
N LYS A 181 17.11 -17.36 16.33
CA LYS A 181 16.99 -17.20 14.88
C LYS A 181 15.77 -17.96 14.34
N LYS A 182 15.56 -19.21 14.77
CA LYS A 182 14.40 -20.03 14.40
C LYS A 182 13.09 -19.37 14.86
N GLN A 183 13.03 -18.91 16.11
CA GLN A 183 11.84 -18.30 16.68
C GLN A 183 11.52 -16.93 16.03
N LYS A 184 12.55 -16.12 15.75
CA LYS A 184 12.41 -14.87 15.00
C LYS A 184 11.79 -15.09 13.61
N LYS A 185 12.16 -16.17 12.92
CA LYS A 185 11.55 -16.57 11.65
C LYS A 185 10.07 -16.92 11.80
N ARG A 186 9.66 -17.61 12.89
CA ARG A 186 8.24 -17.93 13.17
C ARG A 186 7.41 -16.67 13.35
N VAL A 187 7.89 -15.71 14.13
CA VAL A 187 7.24 -14.39 14.30
C VAL A 187 7.11 -13.69 12.94
N ALA A 188 8.18 -13.68 12.13
CA ALA A 188 8.16 -13.08 10.80
C ALA A 188 7.14 -13.73 9.86
N LEU A 189 6.98 -15.06 9.92
CA LEU A 189 5.96 -15.78 9.14
C LEU A 189 4.54 -15.44 9.57
N CYS A 190 4.29 -15.19 10.86
CA CYS A 190 2.97 -14.73 11.33
C CYS A 190 2.64 -13.34 10.73
N HIS A 191 3.58 -12.38 10.80
CA HIS A 191 3.39 -11.07 10.18
C HIS A 191 3.23 -11.15 8.65
N GLU A 192 4.00 -12.00 7.99
CA GLU A 192 3.89 -12.22 6.54
C GLU A 192 2.51 -12.75 6.17
N LYS A 193 1.98 -13.72 6.92
CA LYS A 193 0.63 -14.26 6.70
C LYS A 193 -0.43 -13.17 6.80
N ILE A 194 -0.44 -12.38 7.87
CA ILE A 194 -1.39 -11.28 8.06
C ILE A 194 -1.31 -10.28 6.90
N ARG A 195 -0.09 -9.85 6.55
CA ARG A 195 0.15 -8.92 5.45
C ARG A 195 -0.38 -9.46 4.12
N ASN A 196 -0.13 -10.72 3.81
CA ASN A 196 -0.53 -11.31 2.54
C ASN A 196 -2.04 -11.50 2.46
N GLN A 197 -2.69 -11.96 3.53
CA GLN A 197 -4.14 -12.09 3.60
C GLN A 197 -4.84 -10.73 3.43
N ARG A 198 -4.34 -9.68 4.11
CA ARG A 198 -4.84 -8.32 3.94
C ARG A 198 -4.69 -7.83 2.49
N LYS A 199 -3.50 -8.00 1.92
CA LYS A 199 -3.24 -7.61 0.54
C LYS A 199 -4.17 -8.33 -0.44
N ASP A 200 -4.35 -9.63 -0.30
CA ASP A 200 -5.23 -10.42 -1.16
C ASP A 200 -6.67 -9.92 -1.11
N PHE A 201 -7.20 -9.70 0.10
CA PHE A 201 -8.53 -9.14 0.30
C PHE A 201 -8.69 -7.77 -0.38
N GLN A 202 -7.75 -6.85 -0.10
CA GLN A 202 -7.78 -5.49 -0.64
C GLN A 202 -7.64 -5.48 -2.17
N HIS A 203 -6.80 -6.36 -2.73
CA HIS A 203 -6.68 -6.50 -4.18
C HIS A 203 -7.97 -7.00 -4.83
N LYS A 204 -8.65 -7.96 -4.23
CA LYS A 204 -9.93 -8.50 -4.72
C LYS A 204 -11.02 -7.44 -4.63
N LEU A 205 -11.16 -6.79 -3.48
CA LEU A 205 -12.16 -5.75 -3.27
C LEU A 205 -11.96 -4.56 -4.22
N SER A 206 -10.74 -4.03 -4.31
CA SER A 206 -10.45 -2.91 -5.21
C SER A 206 -10.58 -3.27 -6.69
N ALA A 207 -10.34 -4.53 -7.08
CA ALA A 207 -10.56 -5.00 -8.43
C ALA A 207 -12.06 -5.06 -8.76
N SER A 208 -12.86 -5.65 -7.86
CA SER A 208 -14.32 -5.73 -8.02
C SER A 208 -14.98 -4.36 -8.13
N LEU A 209 -14.56 -3.39 -7.29
CA LEU A 209 -15.07 -2.01 -7.36
C LEU A 209 -14.69 -1.33 -8.68
N ALA A 210 -13.41 -1.42 -9.07
CA ALA A 210 -12.94 -0.83 -10.33
C ALA A 210 -13.56 -1.49 -11.58
N GLU A 211 -14.04 -2.72 -11.48
CA GLU A 211 -14.74 -3.42 -12.55
C GLU A 211 -16.20 -2.98 -12.64
N SER A 212 -16.88 -2.90 -11.49
CA SER A 212 -18.33 -2.71 -11.41
C SER A 212 -18.79 -1.25 -11.52
N PHE A 213 -17.95 -0.27 -11.15
CA PHE A 213 -18.29 1.14 -11.07
C PHE A 213 -17.37 2.02 -11.92
N ASP A 214 -17.90 3.15 -12.41
CA ASP A 214 -17.13 4.12 -13.20
C ASP A 214 -16.48 5.17 -12.31
N ALA A 215 -17.12 5.50 -11.20
CA ALA A 215 -16.60 6.42 -10.19
C ALA A 215 -16.80 5.88 -8.77
N VAL A 216 -15.74 5.93 -7.97
CA VAL A 216 -15.75 5.57 -6.55
C VAL A 216 -15.48 6.82 -5.72
N CYS A 217 -16.45 7.17 -4.85
CA CYS A 217 -16.38 8.34 -3.99
C CYS A 217 -15.96 7.91 -2.57
N VAL A 218 -14.96 8.56 -2.01
CA VAL A 218 -14.41 8.26 -0.67
C VAL A 218 -14.12 9.54 0.10
N GLU A 219 -14.09 9.47 1.42
CA GLU A 219 -13.61 10.59 2.25
C GLU A 219 -12.08 10.74 2.18
N ASP A 220 -11.58 11.98 2.20
CA ASP A 220 -10.15 12.28 2.38
C ASP A 220 -9.75 12.18 3.87
N LEU A 221 -9.53 10.96 4.35
CA LEU A 221 -9.23 10.71 5.75
C LEU A 221 -7.79 11.08 6.13
N ASN A 222 -7.64 11.80 7.25
CA ASN A 222 -6.35 11.97 7.90
C ASN A 222 -5.95 10.71 8.70
N LEU A 223 -5.50 9.66 7.99
CA LEU A 223 -5.16 8.37 8.57
C LEU A 223 -4.06 8.45 9.65
N LYS A 224 -3.13 9.42 9.54
CA LYS A 224 -2.08 9.64 10.55
C LYS A 224 -2.67 10.21 11.84
N GLY A 225 -3.54 11.21 11.72
CA GLY A 225 -4.24 11.79 12.86
C GLY A 225 -5.14 10.78 13.58
N MET A 226 -5.88 9.98 12.81
CA MET A 226 -6.74 8.91 13.37
C MET A 226 -5.94 7.85 14.11
N ALA A 227 -4.78 7.45 13.61
CA ALA A 227 -3.94 6.44 14.24
C ALA A 227 -3.33 6.94 15.56
N GLY A 228 -2.96 8.23 15.66
CA GLY A 228 -2.29 8.80 16.82
C GLY A 228 -3.24 9.41 17.87
N GLY A 229 -4.25 10.16 17.44
CA GLY A 229 -5.09 10.98 18.33
C GLY A 229 -6.23 10.25 19.04
N LEU A 230 -6.79 9.19 18.43
CA LEU A 230 -8.02 8.55 18.91
C LEU A 230 -7.81 7.13 19.45
N HIS A 231 -6.57 6.71 19.72
CA HIS A 231 -6.21 5.34 20.08
C HIS A 231 -6.74 4.26 19.10
N LEU A 232 -7.13 4.67 17.88
CA LEU A 232 -7.67 3.82 16.83
C LEU A 232 -6.58 3.15 15.97
N GLY A 233 -5.30 3.37 16.30
CA GLY A 233 -4.16 2.89 15.52
C GLY A 233 -4.22 1.42 15.17
N LYS A 234 -4.67 0.56 16.09
CA LYS A 234 -4.81 -0.89 15.86
C LYS A 234 -5.81 -1.19 14.75
N GLY A 235 -6.98 -0.53 14.73
CA GLY A 235 -8.00 -0.70 13.69
C GLY A 235 -7.56 -0.12 12.35
N VAL A 236 -7.03 1.12 12.35
CA VAL A 236 -6.51 1.77 11.14
C VAL A 236 -5.41 0.94 10.49
N HIS A 237 -4.47 0.41 11.30
CA HIS A 237 -3.40 -0.45 10.80
C HIS A 237 -3.88 -1.84 10.36
N ASP A 238 -4.89 -2.41 11.03
CA ASP A 238 -5.45 -3.70 10.61
C ASP A 238 -6.19 -3.56 9.28
N ASN A 239 -7.04 -2.56 9.13
CA ASN A 239 -7.81 -2.33 7.91
C ASN A 239 -6.92 -1.89 6.73
N GLY A 240 -5.87 -1.09 6.99
CA GLY A 240 -4.89 -0.68 5.98
C GLY A 240 -5.48 0.18 4.86
N TYR A 241 -6.36 1.13 5.19
CA TYR A 241 -7.09 2.01 4.26
C TYR A 241 -6.19 2.68 3.21
N GLY A 242 -5.03 3.21 3.60
CA GLY A 242 -4.11 3.88 2.67
C GLY A 242 -3.63 2.96 1.55
N LEU A 243 -3.34 1.68 1.86
CA LEU A 243 -2.96 0.70 0.84
C LEU A 243 -4.14 0.36 -0.07
N PHE A 244 -5.34 0.22 0.49
CA PHE A 244 -6.56 -0.01 -0.27
C PHE A 244 -6.86 1.13 -1.25
N LEU A 245 -6.79 2.39 -0.77
CA LEU A 245 -6.98 3.57 -1.62
C LEU A 245 -5.96 3.62 -2.77
N SER A 246 -4.68 3.36 -2.49
CA SER A 246 -3.67 3.30 -3.55
C SER A 246 -3.94 2.19 -4.57
N MET A 247 -4.45 1.03 -4.11
CA MET A 247 -4.82 -0.07 -5.02
C MET A 247 -6.04 0.27 -5.86
N LEU A 248 -7.00 0.98 -5.31
CA LEU A 248 -8.21 1.41 -5.99
C LEU A 248 -7.88 2.47 -7.03
N GLU A 249 -7.08 3.47 -6.65
CA GLU A 249 -6.67 4.61 -7.49
C GLU A 249 -6.04 4.13 -8.80
N TYR A 250 -4.95 3.34 -8.75
CA TYR A 250 -4.29 2.91 -9.96
C TYR A 250 -5.16 1.97 -10.83
N LYS A 251 -6.03 1.16 -10.22
CA LYS A 251 -6.91 0.26 -10.98
C LYS A 251 -8.05 0.99 -11.69
N LEU A 252 -8.56 2.05 -11.09
CA LEU A 252 -9.53 2.93 -11.73
C LEU A 252 -8.85 3.73 -12.85
N GLU A 253 -7.66 4.27 -12.60
CA GLU A 253 -6.88 5.01 -13.58
C GLU A 253 -6.54 4.14 -14.80
N GLU A 254 -6.05 2.91 -14.61
CA GLU A 254 -5.79 1.95 -15.70
C GLU A 254 -7.03 1.70 -16.60
N ARG A 255 -8.24 1.89 -16.08
CA ARG A 255 -9.53 1.68 -16.78
C ARG A 255 -10.19 2.96 -17.29
N GLY A 256 -9.55 4.11 -17.14
CA GLY A 256 -10.12 5.42 -17.48
C GLY A 256 -11.29 5.82 -16.58
N LYS A 257 -11.31 5.32 -15.33
CA LYS A 257 -12.35 5.56 -14.33
C LYS A 257 -11.86 6.51 -13.23
N TYR A 258 -12.72 6.85 -12.26
CA TYR A 258 -12.49 7.96 -11.35
C TYR A 258 -12.47 7.51 -9.88
N LEU A 259 -11.48 8.00 -9.12
CA LEU A 259 -11.51 8.04 -7.66
C LEU A 259 -11.76 9.48 -7.23
N ILE A 260 -12.91 9.74 -6.62
CA ILE A 260 -13.32 11.07 -6.18
C ILE A 260 -13.16 11.15 -4.68
N LYS A 261 -12.37 12.10 -4.20
CA LYS A 261 -12.15 12.35 -2.77
C LYS A 261 -13.04 13.50 -2.32
N VAL A 262 -13.94 13.21 -1.39
CA VAL A 262 -14.82 14.20 -0.74
C VAL A 262 -14.03 14.81 0.41
N ASP A 263 -14.24 16.12 0.64
CA ASP A 263 -13.55 16.85 1.70
C ASP A 263 -13.76 16.20 3.07
N ARG A 264 -12.71 16.16 3.87
CA ARG A 264 -12.70 15.54 5.22
C ARG A 264 -13.64 16.20 6.23
N TYR A 265 -14.02 17.45 5.99
CA TYR A 265 -14.94 18.19 6.85
C TYR A 265 -16.40 18.10 6.38
N PHE A 266 -16.65 17.40 5.27
CA PHE A 266 -17.99 17.12 4.82
C PHE A 266 -18.72 16.25 5.86
N ALA A 267 -19.86 16.76 6.36
CA ALA A 267 -20.58 16.14 7.47
C ALA A 267 -21.43 14.94 7.02
N SER A 268 -20.82 13.97 6.32
CA SER A 268 -21.47 12.82 5.69
C SER A 268 -22.43 12.07 6.61
N SER A 269 -22.06 11.84 7.87
CA SER A 269 -22.87 11.12 8.85
C SER A 269 -24.01 11.94 9.46
N LYS A 270 -23.95 13.29 9.40
CA LYS A 270 -24.95 14.18 9.98
C LYS A 270 -26.07 14.60 9.00
N ILE A 271 -25.85 14.43 7.70
CA ILE A 271 -26.79 14.83 6.65
C ILE A 271 -27.74 13.67 6.34
N CYS A 272 -29.01 13.96 6.17
CA CYS A 272 -30.00 13.00 5.70
C CYS A 272 -29.79 12.73 4.21
N SER A 273 -29.58 11.49 3.82
CA SER A 273 -29.36 11.10 2.42
C SER A 273 -30.60 11.23 1.54
N VAL A 274 -31.78 11.43 2.14
CA VAL A 274 -33.08 11.57 1.43
C VAL A 274 -33.48 13.04 1.26
N CYS A 275 -33.50 13.83 2.34
CA CYS A 275 -33.98 15.21 2.28
C CYS A 275 -32.92 16.29 2.44
N GLY A 276 -31.66 15.91 2.70
CA GLY A 276 -30.54 16.85 2.87
C GLY A 276 -30.52 17.59 4.23
N ASN A 277 -31.48 17.38 5.11
CA ASN A 277 -31.51 18.03 6.42
C ASN A 277 -30.30 17.62 7.25
N LYS A 278 -29.60 18.58 7.87
CA LYS A 278 -28.40 18.37 8.65
C LYS A 278 -28.71 18.40 10.14
N LYS A 279 -28.42 17.34 10.85
CA LYS A 279 -28.49 17.29 12.32
C LYS A 279 -27.39 18.09 12.96
N GLU A 280 -27.71 18.83 14.01
CA GLU A 280 -26.71 19.55 14.81
C GLU A 280 -25.86 18.56 15.64
N GLU A 281 -26.54 17.60 16.30
CA GLU A 281 -25.90 16.60 17.15
C GLU A 281 -26.19 15.18 16.64
N LEU A 282 -25.16 14.32 16.71
CA LEU A 282 -25.24 12.89 16.46
C LEU A 282 -24.21 12.19 17.34
N SER A 283 -24.68 11.30 18.21
CA SER A 283 -23.80 10.55 19.09
C SER A 283 -22.99 9.50 18.32
N LEU A 284 -21.75 9.26 18.73
CA LEU A 284 -20.92 8.18 18.17
C LEU A 284 -21.51 6.78 18.45
N SER A 285 -22.34 6.66 19.48
CA SER A 285 -23.06 5.42 19.83
C SER A 285 -24.24 5.13 18.89
N ASP A 286 -24.79 6.16 18.23
CA ASP A 286 -25.95 5.99 17.37
C ASP A 286 -25.56 5.19 16.12
N ARG A 287 -26.18 4.04 15.94
CA ARG A 287 -25.95 3.14 14.80
C ARG A 287 -26.99 3.30 13.70
N ILE A 288 -28.16 3.85 14.06
CA ILE A 288 -29.25 4.09 13.14
C ILE A 288 -29.44 5.60 13.01
N TYR A 289 -29.49 6.06 11.77
CA TYR A 289 -29.83 7.43 11.45
C TYR A 289 -31.35 7.58 11.35
N TYR A 290 -31.90 8.55 12.02
CA TYR A 290 -33.35 8.92 11.97
C TYR A 290 -33.47 10.35 11.48
N CYS A 291 -34.42 10.62 10.62
CA CYS A 291 -34.75 11.98 10.18
C CYS A 291 -36.25 12.26 10.30
N GLU A 292 -36.63 13.50 10.51
CA GLU A 292 -38.01 13.95 10.55
C GLU A 292 -38.76 13.67 9.22
N CYS A 293 -38.06 13.60 8.11
CA CYS A 293 -38.63 13.19 6.81
C CYS A 293 -39.05 11.71 6.74
N GLY A 294 -38.87 10.95 7.84
CA GLY A 294 -39.17 9.51 7.90
C GLY A 294 -37.98 8.60 7.51
N ASN A 295 -36.84 9.15 7.09
CA ASN A 295 -35.66 8.31 6.77
C ASN A 295 -35.16 7.62 8.03
N ARG A 296 -35.06 6.28 7.96
CA ARG A 296 -34.51 5.42 8.99
C ARG A 296 -33.58 4.38 8.36
N MET A 297 -32.28 4.51 8.57
CA MET A 297 -31.31 3.59 7.99
C MET A 297 -30.02 3.47 8.83
N ASP A 298 -29.18 2.50 8.54
CA ASP A 298 -27.84 2.40 9.14
C ASP A 298 -27.08 3.71 8.92
N ARG A 299 -26.44 4.23 9.97
CA ARG A 299 -25.75 5.54 9.92
C ARG A 299 -24.59 5.54 8.92
N ASP A 300 -23.81 4.45 8.91
CA ASP A 300 -22.63 4.34 8.02
C ASP A 300 -23.12 4.20 6.56
N ALA A 301 -24.26 3.52 6.33
CA ALA A 301 -24.87 3.45 5.00
C ALA A 301 -25.41 4.82 4.55
N ASN A 302 -26.05 5.58 5.45
CA ASN A 302 -26.48 6.97 5.18
C ASN A 302 -25.26 7.85 4.80
N ALA A 303 -24.17 7.75 5.54
CA ALA A 303 -22.92 8.47 5.25
C ALA A 303 -22.36 8.09 3.87
N ALA A 304 -22.32 6.80 3.54
CA ALA A 304 -21.84 6.33 2.24
C ALA A 304 -22.70 6.86 1.07
N VAL A 305 -24.02 6.99 1.23
CA VAL A 305 -24.90 7.61 0.22
C VAL A 305 -24.59 9.10 0.08
N ASN A 306 -24.38 9.81 1.19
CA ASN A 306 -24.01 11.23 1.16
C ASN A 306 -22.65 11.47 0.50
N ILE A 307 -21.66 10.62 0.78
CA ILE A 307 -20.36 10.64 0.12
C ILE A 307 -20.50 10.42 -1.40
N MET A 308 -21.37 9.50 -1.82
CA MET A 308 -21.66 9.29 -3.24
C MET A 308 -22.28 10.52 -3.88
N ASN A 309 -23.29 11.12 -3.24
CA ASN A 309 -24.00 12.27 -3.78
C ASN A 309 -23.09 13.50 -3.89
N GLU A 310 -22.29 13.76 -2.86
CA GLU A 310 -21.28 14.83 -2.88
C GLU A 310 -20.21 14.57 -3.94
N GLY A 311 -19.77 13.32 -4.09
CA GLY A 311 -18.85 12.94 -5.16
C GLY A 311 -19.42 13.15 -6.56
N LYS A 312 -20.71 12.90 -6.77
CA LYS A 312 -21.42 13.23 -8.03
C LYS A 312 -21.42 14.73 -8.29
N ARG A 313 -21.68 15.55 -7.24
CA ARG A 313 -21.65 17.01 -7.34
C ARG A 313 -20.27 17.50 -7.76
N ILE A 314 -19.21 17.04 -7.07
CA ILE A 314 -17.81 17.38 -7.40
C ILE A 314 -17.48 16.97 -8.83
N PHE A 315 -17.88 15.76 -9.25
CA PHE A 315 -17.64 15.27 -10.60
C PHE A 315 -18.29 16.17 -11.67
N ALA A 316 -19.54 16.59 -11.45
CA ALA A 316 -20.26 17.46 -12.38
C ALA A 316 -19.64 18.86 -12.49
N GLU A 317 -18.99 19.36 -11.43
CA GLU A 317 -18.28 20.65 -11.43
C GLU A 317 -16.92 20.60 -12.14
N CYS A 318 -16.31 19.39 -12.26
CA CYS A 318 -14.99 19.19 -12.87
C CYS A 318 -15.06 18.64 -14.31
N ALA A 319 -16.24 18.23 -14.77
CA ALA A 319 -16.49 17.68 -16.11
C ALA A 319 -16.89 18.78 -17.09
#